data_0c7a37dfd5ac06efebf343b8f9bcdddc
#
_entry.id   0c7a37dfd5ac06efebf343b8f9bcdddc
#
_cell.length_a   1.000
_cell.length_b   1.000
_cell.length_c   1.000
_cell.angle_alpha   90.00
_cell.angle_beta   90.00
_cell.angle_gamma   90.00
#
_symmetry.space_group_name_H-M   'P 1'
#
loop_
_entity.id
_entity.type
_entity.pdbx_description
1 polymer ?
#
loop_
_entity_poly.entity_id
_entity_poly.type
_entity_poly.pdbx_seq_one_letter_code
_entity_poly.pdbx_strand_id
1 'polypeptide(L)'
;MIKGSIVAIVTPMHQDGSLDLPGLKKLIDWHIAEGTDAIVIVGTTGESPTVTVEEHCELIRLCVDHVAGRIPVIAGTGGNSTSEAIELTTYAKSVGASASLQVVPYYNRPTQEGMFQHFKKIAEAVDLPVILYNVPGRTVADMSNETIARLAGVKGIVGVKDATGNLARGTELLRAVPKSFAVYSGDDATAMALMLCGGHGNISVTANVAPRAMHNLCVAAMEGRIADAIAINNKLIPLHNRLFTEPNPVPVKWALAQMGRIEAGIRLPLVTLGSSHHDAVLSALS
;
A
#
# COMPACT_ATOMS: atom_id res chain seq x y z
N MET A 1 -11.54 8.03 -9.57
CA MET A 1 -10.14 8.07 -9.06
C MET A 1 -10.20 7.96 -7.53
N ILE A 2 -9.52 6.96 -6.95
CA ILE A 2 -9.37 6.80 -5.49
C ILE A 2 -8.38 7.87 -5.02
N LYS A 3 -8.62 8.52 -3.87
CA LYS A 3 -7.75 9.57 -3.30
C LYS A 3 -7.70 9.44 -1.77
N GLY A 4 -6.72 10.08 -1.16
CA GLY A 4 -6.66 10.23 0.30
C GLY A 4 -5.74 9.24 0.99
N SER A 5 -6.10 8.87 2.21
CA SER A 5 -5.37 7.93 3.06
C SER A 5 -5.80 6.50 2.74
N ILE A 6 -4.91 5.77 2.08
CA ILE A 6 -5.11 4.39 1.68
C ILE A 6 -4.24 3.51 2.58
N VAL A 7 -4.82 2.63 3.39
CA VAL A 7 -4.03 1.75 4.24
C VAL A 7 -3.53 0.55 3.44
N ALA A 8 -2.21 0.28 3.47
CA ALA A 8 -1.68 -1.03 3.13
C ALA A 8 -1.86 -1.91 4.36
N ILE A 9 -3.03 -2.55 4.49
CA ILE A 9 -3.44 -3.22 5.72
C ILE A 9 -2.57 -4.44 6.01
N VAL A 10 -2.23 -4.68 7.27
CA VAL A 10 -1.57 -5.92 7.71
C VAL A 10 -2.52 -7.10 7.57
N THR A 11 -1.96 -8.31 7.47
CA THR A 11 -2.71 -9.56 7.60
C THR A 11 -2.59 -10.05 9.04
N PRO A 12 -3.65 -9.97 9.87
CA PRO A 12 -3.65 -10.53 11.20
C PRO A 12 -3.45 -12.04 11.18
N MET A 13 -2.60 -12.53 12.07
CA MET A 13 -2.27 -13.95 12.20
C MET A 13 -2.21 -14.33 13.67
N HIS A 14 -2.55 -15.57 13.98
CA HIS A 14 -2.30 -16.19 15.28
C HIS A 14 -0.80 -16.46 15.46
N GLN A 15 -0.37 -16.79 16.67
CA GLN A 15 1.05 -17.02 16.98
C GLN A 15 1.67 -18.18 16.18
N ASP A 16 0.87 -19.14 15.75
CA ASP A 16 1.28 -20.26 14.90
C ASP A 16 1.38 -19.90 13.41
N GLY A 17 1.08 -18.65 13.04
CA GLY A 17 1.08 -18.16 11.67
C GLY A 17 -0.19 -18.45 10.86
N SER A 18 -1.21 -19.07 11.45
CA SER A 18 -2.53 -19.20 10.80
C SER A 18 -3.24 -17.86 10.71
N LEU A 19 -4.11 -17.68 9.71
CA LEU A 19 -4.82 -16.43 9.47
C LEU A 19 -5.88 -16.16 10.57
N ASP A 20 -5.86 -14.97 11.16
CA ASP A 20 -6.92 -14.47 12.04
C ASP A 20 -7.95 -13.67 11.21
N LEU A 21 -8.83 -14.39 10.52
CA LEU A 21 -9.86 -13.79 9.68
C LEU A 21 -10.89 -12.95 10.49
N PRO A 22 -11.32 -13.36 11.71
CA PRO A 22 -12.12 -12.50 12.58
C PRO A 22 -11.41 -11.22 12.99
N GLY A 23 -10.12 -11.28 13.30
CA GLY A 23 -9.28 -10.12 13.61
C GLY A 23 -9.17 -9.16 12.42
N LEU A 24 -9.02 -9.69 11.20
CA LEU A 24 -9.00 -8.87 9.98
C LEU A 24 -10.31 -8.09 9.81
N LYS A 25 -11.48 -8.72 10.02
CA LYS A 25 -12.77 -8.03 9.93
C LYS A 25 -12.89 -6.88 10.93
N LYS A 26 -12.48 -7.10 12.19
CA LYS A 26 -12.47 -6.04 13.22
C LYS A 26 -11.53 -4.89 12.85
N LEU A 27 -10.37 -5.22 12.28
CA LEU A 27 -9.40 -4.23 11.83
C LEU A 27 -9.95 -3.39 10.66
N ILE A 28 -10.62 -4.02 9.70
CA ILE A 28 -11.30 -3.33 8.58
C ILE A 28 -12.38 -2.38 9.11
N ASP A 29 -13.23 -2.81 10.03
CA ASP A 29 -14.28 -1.97 10.60
C ASP A 29 -13.70 -0.78 11.35
N TRP A 30 -12.60 -0.97 12.09
CA TRP A 30 -11.90 0.12 12.75
C TRP A 30 -11.34 1.13 11.75
N HIS A 31 -10.71 0.67 10.67
CA HIS A 31 -10.21 1.56 9.61
C HIS A 31 -11.33 2.41 9.00
N ILE A 32 -12.47 1.80 8.70
CA ILE A 32 -13.63 2.51 8.13
C ILE A 32 -14.16 3.55 9.13
N ALA A 33 -14.29 3.19 10.41
CA ALA A 33 -14.73 4.11 11.47
C ALA A 33 -13.76 5.29 11.68
N GLU A 34 -12.47 5.06 11.47
CA GLU A 34 -11.43 6.07 11.57
C GLU A 34 -11.26 6.92 10.29
N GLY A 35 -12.04 6.67 9.23
CA GLY A 35 -12.06 7.50 8.02
C GLY A 35 -11.02 7.13 6.98
N THR A 36 -10.46 5.92 7.02
CA THR A 36 -9.61 5.41 5.93
C THR A 36 -10.36 5.46 4.60
N ASP A 37 -9.75 6.05 3.57
CA ASP A 37 -10.39 6.30 2.28
C ASP A 37 -10.43 5.07 1.35
N ALA A 38 -9.46 4.16 1.49
CA ALA A 38 -9.43 2.87 0.78
C ALA A 38 -8.49 1.88 1.49
N ILE A 39 -8.65 0.59 1.21
CA ILE A 39 -7.82 -0.48 1.75
C ILE A 39 -7.05 -1.17 0.61
N VAL A 40 -5.72 -1.32 0.76
CA VAL A 40 -4.95 -2.29 -0.02
C VAL A 40 -4.85 -3.57 0.78
N ILE A 41 -5.49 -4.64 0.30
CA ILE A 41 -5.43 -5.98 0.90
C ILE A 41 -4.33 -6.82 0.24
N VAL A 42 -3.62 -7.61 1.02
CA VAL A 42 -2.54 -8.53 0.59
C VAL A 42 -1.46 -7.82 -0.26
N GLY A 43 -1.09 -6.60 0.14
CA GLY A 43 0.12 -5.95 -0.36
C GLY A 43 1.37 -6.43 0.39
N THR A 44 2.49 -5.73 0.24
CA THR A 44 3.75 -6.02 0.97
C THR A 44 3.53 -6.06 2.48
N THR A 45 2.81 -5.07 3.02
CA THR A 45 2.49 -4.98 4.46
C THR A 45 1.55 -6.11 4.91
N GLY A 46 0.75 -6.65 4.00
CA GLY A 46 -0.10 -7.81 4.22
C GLY A 46 0.62 -9.16 4.06
N GLU A 47 1.95 -9.17 4.00
CA GLU A 47 2.79 -10.38 3.90
C GLU A 47 2.47 -11.24 2.64
N SER A 48 2.15 -10.60 1.51
CA SER A 48 1.82 -11.31 0.27
C SER A 48 2.82 -12.41 -0.15
N PRO A 49 4.16 -12.30 0.10
CA PRO A 49 5.09 -13.36 -0.28
C PRO A 49 4.98 -14.66 0.55
N THR A 50 4.32 -14.64 1.70
CA THR A 50 4.27 -15.78 2.65
C THR A 50 2.86 -16.33 2.87
N VAL A 51 1.86 -15.75 2.26
CA VAL A 51 0.52 -16.34 2.15
C VAL A 51 0.44 -17.23 0.91
N THR A 52 -0.25 -18.37 1.01
CA THR A 52 -0.46 -19.24 -0.17
C THR A 52 -1.39 -18.57 -1.16
N VAL A 53 -1.47 -19.07 -2.39
CA VAL A 53 -2.41 -18.53 -3.41
C VAL A 53 -3.86 -18.63 -2.93
N GLU A 54 -4.21 -19.72 -2.27
CA GLU A 54 -5.54 -19.95 -1.71
C GLU A 54 -5.86 -18.94 -0.62
N GLU A 55 -4.93 -18.72 0.33
CA GLU A 55 -5.06 -17.71 1.39
C GLU A 55 -5.14 -16.30 0.81
N HIS A 56 -4.33 -16.01 -0.23
CA HIS A 56 -4.33 -14.73 -0.94
C HIS A 56 -5.73 -14.44 -1.51
N CYS A 57 -6.29 -15.40 -2.22
CA CYS A 57 -7.65 -15.32 -2.76
C CYS A 57 -8.70 -15.16 -1.66
N GLU A 58 -8.60 -15.93 -0.57
CA GLU A 58 -9.51 -15.83 0.57
C GLU A 58 -9.49 -14.46 1.23
N LEU A 59 -8.31 -13.89 1.45
CA LEU A 59 -8.14 -12.56 2.05
C LEU A 59 -8.75 -11.46 1.17
N ILE A 60 -8.57 -11.52 -0.15
CA ILE A 60 -9.18 -10.57 -1.08
C ILE A 60 -10.69 -10.68 -1.01
N ARG A 61 -11.26 -11.88 -1.14
CA ARG A 61 -12.69 -12.12 -1.09
C ARG A 61 -13.29 -11.64 0.23
N LEU A 62 -12.69 -12.07 1.36
CA LEU A 62 -13.16 -11.67 2.69
C LEU A 62 -13.17 -10.15 2.87
N CYS A 63 -12.11 -9.47 2.40
CA CYS A 63 -12.02 -8.01 2.51
C CYS A 63 -13.11 -7.34 1.67
N VAL A 64 -13.32 -7.74 0.42
CA VAL A 64 -14.35 -7.19 -0.46
C VAL A 64 -15.75 -7.42 0.13
N ASP A 65 -16.05 -8.66 0.54
CA ASP A 65 -17.33 -9.04 1.12
C ASP A 65 -17.61 -8.25 2.42
N HIS A 66 -16.60 -8.14 3.30
CA HIS A 66 -16.76 -7.47 4.59
C HIS A 66 -16.85 -5.95 4.47
N VAL A 67 -16.05 -5.35 3.59
CA VAL A 67 -16.15 -3.90 3.29
C VAL A 67 -17.51 -3.56 2.70
N ALA A 68 -18.11 -4.45 1.89
CA ALA A 68 -19.46 -4.32 1.35
C ALA A 68 -19.72 -2.96 0.67
N GLY A 69 -18.74 -2.45 -0.09
CA GLY A 69 -18.87 -1.19 -0.83
C GLY A 69 -18.76 0.08 0.01
N ARG A 70 -18.52 0.00 1.32
CA ARG A 70 -18.36 1.19 2.20
C ARG A 70 -17.18 2.08 1.80
N ILE A 71 -16.07 1.47 1.36
CA ILE A 71 -14.89 2.13 0.79
C ILE A 71 -14.29 1.25 -0.31
N PRO A 72 -13.43 1.79 -1.21
CA PRO A 72 -12.77 0.98 -2.23
C PRO A 72 -11.79 -0.05 -1.62
N VAL A 73 -11.76 -1.26 -2.23
CA VAL A 73 -10.76 -2.30 -1.94
C VAL A 73 -9.83 -2.45 -3.12
N ILE A 74 -8.54 -2.29 -2.90
CA ILE A 74 -7.47 -2.46 -3.87
C ILE A 74 -6.78 -3.80 -3.56
N ALA A 75 -6.78 -4.73 -4.48
CA ALA A 75 -6.12 -6.02 -4.29
C ALA A 75 -4.64 -5.97 -4.69
N GLY A 76 -3.74 -6.35 -3.79
CA GLY A 76 -2.33 -6.56 -4.13
C GLY A 76 -2.18 -7.85 -4.93
N THR A 77 -2.09 -7.78 -6.25
CA THR A 77 -2.04 -8.95 -7.14
C THR A 77 -0.79 -8.99 -8.01
N GLY A 78 0.17 -8.08 -7.74
CA GLY A 78 1.45 -8.04 -8.46
C GLY A 78 2.38 -9.18 -8.10
N GLY A 79 3.12 -9.64 -9.09
CA GLY A 79 4.13 -10.68 -8.96
C GLY A 79 5.24 -10.51 -10.00
N ASN A 80 6.29 -11.32 -9.91
CA ASN A 80 7.38 -11.32 -10.88
C ASN A 80 7.12 -12.26 -12.07
N SER A 81 6.01 -12.99 -12.05
CA SER A 81 5.47 -13.77 -13.16
C SER A 81 4.24 -13.06 -13.72
N THR A 82 4.26 -12.74 -15.03
CA THR A 82 3.14 -12.06 -15.69
C THR A 82 1.87 -12.91 -15.69
N SER A 83 1.97 -14.23 -15.84
CA SER A 83 0.83 -15.15 -15.82
C SER A 83 0.17 -15.19 -14.44
N GLU A 84 0.94 -15.34 -13.37
CA GLU A 84 0.42 -15.34 -12.00
C GLU A 84 -0.25 -14.01 -11.63
N ALA A 85 0.36 -12.88 -12.04
CA ALA A 85 -0.24 -11.57 -11.83
C ALA A 85 -1.60 -11.43 -12.56
N ILE A 86 -1.73 -11.99 -13.77
CA ILE A 86 -3.01 -12.03 -14.51
C ILE A 86 -4.03 -12.92 -13.80
N GLU A 87 -3.63 -14.11 -13.32
CA GLU A 87 -4.52 -15.03 -12.60
C GLU A 87 -5.07 -14.40 -11.32
N LEU A 88 -4.22 -13.84 -10.46
CA LEU A 88 -4.64 -13.17 -9.24
C LEU A 88 -5.49 -11.93 -9.51
N THR A 89 -5.16 -11.15 -10.57
CA THR A 89 -5.95 -9.97 -10.96
C THR A 89 -7.32 -10.39 -11.49
N THR A 90 -7.40 -11.48 -12.24
CA THR A 90 -8.67 -12.06 -12.72
C THR A 90 -9.55 -12.48 -11.55
N TYR A 91 -8.96 -13.16 -10.57
CA TYR A 91 -9.69 -13.50 -9.34
C TYR A 91 -10.17 -12.26 -8.58
N ALA A 92 -9.30 -11.27 -8.36
CA ALA A 92 -9.65 -10.03 -7.66
C ALA A 92 -10.83 -9.30 -8.35
N LYS A 93 -10.84 -9.26 -9.69
CA LYS A 93 -11.97 -8.75 -10.46
C LYS A 93 -13.24 -9.56 -10.21
N SER A 94 -13.16 -10.89 -10.23
CA SER A 94 -14.33 -11.78 -10.10
C SER A 94 -15.04 -11.63 -8.75
N VAL A 95 -14.31 -11.26 -7.70
CA VAL A 95 -14.87 -11.03 -6.35
C VAL A 95 -15.22 -9.57 -6.08
N GLY A 96 -15.02 -8.66 -7.03
CA GLY A 96 -15.48 -7.27 -6.94
C GLY A 96 -14.48 -6.28 -6.34
N ALA A 97 -13.18 -6.54 -6.40
CA ALA A 97 -12.17 -5.54 -6.07
C ALA A 97 -12.31 -4.29 -6.94
N SER A 98 -12.01 -3.11 -6.41
CA SER A 98 -12.13 -1.82 -7.11
C SER A 98 -10.94 -1.53 -8.03
N ALA A 99 -9.76 -2.07 -7.69
CA ALA A 99 -8.52 -1.93 -8.45
C ALA A 99 -7.52 -3.01 -8.03
N SER A 100 -6.45 -3.17 -8.82
CA SER A 100 -5.29 -3.98 -8.46
C SER A 100 -4.05 -3.10 -8.22
N LEU A 101 -3.21 -3.48 -7.24
CA LEU A 101 -1.89 -2.90 -7.00
C LEU A 101 -0.82 -3.88 -7.51
N GLN A 102 -0.04 -3.44 -8.50
CA GLN A 102 0.91 -4.25 -9.24
C GLN A 102 2.34 -3.81 -8.95
N VAL A 103 3.05 -4.57 -8.11
CA VAL A 103 4.47 -4.29 -7.81
C VAL A 103 5.35 -4.56 -9.03
N VAL A 104 6.39 -3.72 -9.21
CA VAL A 104 7.45 -3.97 -10.19
C VAL A 104 8.02 -5.39 -9.98
N PRO A 105 8.17 -6.20 -11.05
CA PRO A 105 8.74 -7.54 -10.93
C PRO A 105 10.10 -7.51 -10.23
N TYR A 106 10.17 -8.22 -9.12
CA TYR A 106 11.33 -8.34 -8.24
C TYR A 106 12.16 -9.57 -8.60
N TYR A 107 13.43 -9.60 -8.22
CA TYR A 107 14.37 -10.71 -8.37
C TYR A 107 14.83 -10.95 -9.82
N ASN A 108 13.93 -11.14 -10.80
CA ASN A 108 14.24 -11.38 -12.21
C ASN A 108 14.68 -10.12 -13.00
N ARG A 109 14.58 -8.92 -12.39
CA ARG A 109 15.15 -7.64 -12.86
C ARG A 109 14.87 -7.34 -14.34
N PRO A 110 13.61 -7.19 -14.74
CA PRO A 110 13.27 -6.86 -16.12
C PRO A 110 13.82 -5.51 -16.55
N THR A 111 14.09 -5.36 -17.84
CA THR A 111 14.39 -4.07 -18.47
C THR A 111 13.18 -3.14 -18.42
N GLN A 112 13.33 -1.85 -18.73
CA GLN A 112 12.22 -0.90 -18.81
C GLN A 112 11.15 -1.36 -19.81
N GLU A 113 11.57 -1.91 -20.95
CA GLU A 113 10.63 -2.46 -21.93
C GLU A 113 9.95 -3.73 -21.40
N GLY A 114 10.67 -4.59 -20.70
CA GLY A 114 10.07 -5.77 -20.03
C GLY A 114 9.00 -5.36 -19.02
N MET A 115 9.24 -4.33 -18.19
CA MET A 115 8.24 -3.78 -17.26
C MET A 115 7.03 -3.21 -18.00
N PHE A 116 7.27 -2.45 -19.08
CA PHE A 116 6.19 -1.91 -19.91
C PHE A 116 5.30 -3.03 -20.46
N GLN A 117 5.87 -4.06 -21.06
CA GLN A 117 5.12 -5.18 -21.63
C GLN A 117 4.38 -5.99 -20.55
N HIS A 118 5.01 -6.20 -19.38
CA HIS A 118 4.41 -6.88 -18.23
C HIS A 118 3.11 -6.20 -17.79
N PHE A 119 3.15 -4.92 -17.46
CA PHE A 119 1.98 -4.19 -16.98
C PHE A 119 0.93 -3.97 -18.05
N LYS A 120 1.35 -3.70 -19.30
CA LYS A 120 0.44 -3.60 -20.44
C LYS A 120 -0.33 -4.90 -20.61
N LYS A 121 0.36 -6.06 -20.59
CA LYS A 121 -0.26 -7.37 -20.75
C LYS A 121 -1.29 -7.67 -19.66
N ILE A 122 -1.01 -7.30 -18.39
CA ILE A 122 -1.96 -7.45 -17.28
C ILE A 122 -3.20 -6.57 -17.51
N ALA A 123 -3.02 -5.30 -17.85
CA ALA A 123 -4.12 -4.37 -18.05
C ALA A 123 -4.99 -4.73 -19.27
N GLU A 124 -4.41 -5.32 -20.33
CA GLU A 124 -5.14 -5.81 -21.50
C GLU A 124 -5.88 -7.13 -21.22
N ALA A 125 -5.35 -7.98 -20.34
CA ALA A 125 -5.96 -9.27 -20.03
C ALA A 125 -7.16 -9.16 -19.09
N VAL A 126 -7.15 -8.18 -18.17
CA VAL A 126 -8.16 -8.07 -17.11
C VAL A 126 -8.70 -6.64 -17.06
N ASP A 127 -9.99 -6.47 -17.30
CA ASP A 127 -10.68 -5.17 -17.17
C ASP A 127 -10.90 -4.82 -15.68
N LEU A 128 -9.81 -4.57 -14.96
CA LEU A 128 -9.75 -4.08 -13.60
C LEU A 128 -8.71 -2.95 -13.54
N PRO A 129 -9.03 -1.76 -12.99
CA PRO A 129 -8.06 -0.66 -12.89
C PRO A 129 -6.75 -1.09 -12.23
N VAL A 130 -5.63 -0.80 -12.89
CA VAL A 130 -4.28 -1.15 -12.44
C VAL A 130 -3.59 0.08 -11.85
N ILE A 131 -3.10 -0.04 -10.62
CA ILE A 131 -2.19 0.89 -9.97
C ILE A 131 -0.80 0.25 -9.97
N LEU A 132 0.15 0.87 -10.64
CA LEU A 132 1.55 0.44 -10.64
C LEU A 132 2.17 0.65 -9.25
N TYR A 133 3.15 -0.16 -8.87
CA TYR A 133 3.85 0.03 -7.60
C TYR A 133 5.37 -0.08 -7.79
N ASN A 134 6.06 1.06 -7.65
CA ASN A 134 7.50 1.16 -7.76
C ASN A 134 8.15 1.30 -6.38
N VAL A 135 8.98 0.33 -6.00
CA VAL A 135 9.66 0.25 -4.69
C VAL A 135 11.07 -0.32 -4.85
N PRO A 136 11.98 0.41 -5.47
CA PRO A 136 13.30 -0.10 -5.86
C PRO A 136 14.14 -0.63 -4.69
N GLY A 137 13.94 -0.11 -3.49
CA GLY A 137 14.58 -0.61 -2.27
C GLY A 137 14.23 -2.07 -1.92
N ARG A 138 13.11 -2.60 -2.45
CA ARG A 138 12.70 -4.01 -2.26
C ARG A 138 12.86 -4.85 -3.51
N THR A 139 12.61 -4.28 -4.67
CA THR A 139 12.55 -5.01 -5.94
C THR A 139 13.89 -5.05 -6.66
N VAL A 140 14.84 -4.17 -6.30
CA VAL A 140 16.10 -3.90 -7.03
C VAL A 140 15.86 -3.34 -8.45
N ALA A 141 14.73 -3.66 -9.06
CA ALA A 141 14.28 -3.08 -10.33
C ALA A 141 13.56 -1.74 -10.05
N ASP A 142 13.93 -0.70 -10.78
CA ASP A 142 13.38 0.65 -10.67
C ASP A 142 12.72 1.06 -12.00
N MET A 143 11.44 1.33 -11.98
CA MET A 143 10.67 1.75 -13.15
C MET A 143 10.83 3.27 -13.34
N SER A 144 11.43 3.70 -14.45
CA SER A 144 11.68 5.12 -14.73
C SER A 144 10.39 5.92 -14.93
N ASN A 145 10.45 7.26 -14.71
CA ASN A 145 9.33 8.15 -15.00
C ASN A 145 8.87 8.08 -16.47
N GLU A 146 9.79 7.86 -17.40
CA GLU A 146 9.46 7.67 -18.82
C GLU A 146 8.62 6.41 -19.06
N THR A 147 9.00 5.30 -18.39
CA THR A 147 8.21 4.05 -18.47
C THR A 147 6.84 4.21 -17.85
N ILE A 148 6.74 4.90 -16.69
CA ILE A 148 5.46 5.20 -16.04
C ILE A 148 4.59 6.09 -16.95
N ALA A 149 5.16 7.13 -17.55
CA ALA A 149 4.43 8.02 -18.48
C ALA A 149 3.92 7.28 -19.73
N ARG A 150 4.71 6.35 -20.28
CA ARG A 150 4.25 5.46 -21.37
C ARG A 150 3.08 4.58 -20.91
N LEU A 151 3.17 4.00 -19.72
CA LEU A 151 2.13 3.15 -19.13
C LEU A 151 0.85 3.94 -18.81
N ALA A 152 0.96 5.21 -18.45
CA ALA A 152 -0.20 6.09 -18.23
C ALA A 152 -1.06 6.29 -19.51
N GLY A 153 -0.50 6.02 -20.69
CA GLY A 153 -1.24 5.97 -21.98
C GLY A 153 -1.93 4.64 -22.25
N VAL A 154 -1.71 3.61 -21.45
CA VAL A 154 -2.33 2.28 -21.62
C VAL A 154 -3.70 2.25 -20.93
N LYS A 155 -4.74 1.87 -21.67
CA LYS A 155 -6.09 1.73 -21.11
C LYS A 155 -6.09 0.75 -19.93
N GLY A 156 -6.71 1.13 -18.82
CA GLY A 156 -6.79 0.31 -17.61
C GLY A 156 -5.71 0.62 -16.59
N ILE A 157 -4.60 1.26 -16.95
CA ILE A 157 -3.58 1.70 -16.00
C ILE A 157 -3.94 3.11 -15.52
N VAL A 158 -4.27 3.25 -14.22
CA VAL A 158 -4.93 4.45 -13.69
C VAL A 158 -4.07 5.24 -12.70
N GLY A 159 -2.93 4.71 -12.28
CA GLY A 159 -2.07 5.40 -11.34
C GLY A 159 -0.81 4.62 -10.99
N VAL A 160 -0.01 5.23 -10.12
CA VAL A 160 1.22 4.66 -9.56
C VAL A 160 1.33 4.98 -8.07
N LYS A 161 1.76 3.99 -7.29
CA LYS A 161 2.34 4.15 -5.96
C LYS A 161 3.84 4.29 -6.12
N ASP A 162 4.38 5.48 -5.88
CA ASP A 162 5.82 5.73 -5.87
C ASP A 162 6.35 5.67 -4.42
N ALA A 163 7.12 4.64 -4.14
CA ALA A 163 7.76 4.42 -2.84
C ALA A 163 9.28 4.68 -2.89
N THR A 164 9.72 5.57 -3.77
CA THR A 164 11.13 5.98 -3.83
C THR A 164 11.50 7.01 -2.76
N GLY A 165 10.52 7.75 -2.22
CA GLY A 165 10.75 8.87 -1.31
C GLY A 165 11.42 10.07 -1.99
N ASN A 166 11.63 10.04 -3.30
CA ASN A 166 12.30 11.09 -4.04
C ASN A 166 11.31 12.13 -4.57
N LEU A 167 11.21 13.26 -3.87
CA LEU A 167 10.25 14.34 -4.21
C LEU A 167 10.55 14.98 -5.57
N ALA A 168 11.82 15.15 -5.95
CA ALA A 168 12.17 15.71 -7.25
C ALA A 168 11.63 14.81 -8.37
N ARG A 169 11.86 13.51 -8.26
CA ARG A 169 11.31 12.50 -9.18
C ARG A 169 9.79 12.50 -9.19
N GLY A 170 9.16 12.57 -8.00
CA GLY A 170 7.69 12.60 -7.86
C GLY A 170 7.06 13.82 -8.55
N THR A 171 7.67 15.00 -8.41
CA THR A 171 7.18 16.23 -9.07
C THR A 171 7.39 16.21 -10.58
N GLU A 172 8.48 15.64 -11.08
CA GLU A 172 8.69 15.40 -12.51
C GLU A 172 7.62 14.44 -13.06
N LEU A 173 7.32 13.38 -12.33
CA LEU A 173 6.29 12.41 -12.71
C LEU A 173 4.91 13.06 -12.78
N LEU A 174 4.52 13.85 -11.78
CA LEU A 174 3.24 14.60 -11.78
C LEU A 174 3.09 15.50 -13.01
N ARG A 175 4.19 16.08 -13.50
CA ARG A 175 4.21 16.88 -14.73
C ARG A 175 4.12 16.03 -15.99
N ALA A 176 4.65 14.81 -15.97
CA ALA A 176 4.78 13.94 -17.15
C ALA A 176 3.53 13.11 -17.46
N VAL A 177 2.63 12.93 -16.48
CA VAL A 177 1.44 12.08 -16.64
C VAL A 177 0.16 12.90 -16.81
N PRO A 178 -0.90 12.34 -17.43
CA PRO A 178 -2.19 13.00 -17.53
C PRO A 178 -2.81 13.28 -16.16
N LYS A 179 -3.60 14.34 -16.03
CA LYS A 179 -4.33 14.67 -14.78
C LYS A 179 -5.29 13.58 -14.29
N SER A 180 -5.70 12.69 -15.18
CA SER A 180 -6.53 11.52 -14.87
C SER A 180 -5.75 10.34 -14.30
N PHE A 181 -4.41 10.40 -14.33
CA PHE A 181 -3.53 9.38 -13.77
C PHE A 181 -3.14 9.74 -12.33
N ALA A 182 -3.41 8.85 -11.40
CA ALA A 182 -3.14 9.10 -9.99
C ALA A 182 -1.68 8.84 -9.63
N VAL A 183 -1.06 9.74 -8.86
CA VAL A 183 0.26 9.55 -8.27
C VAL A 183 0.10 9.52 -6.76
N TYR A 184 0.34 8.36 -6.15
CA TYR A 184 0.30 8.17 -4.70
C TYR A 184 1.71 8.07 -4.14
N SER A 185 1.93 8.63 -2.94
CA SER A 185 3.12 8.28 -2.19
C SER A 185 3.03 6.86 -1.65
N GLY A 186 4.14 6.15 -1.66
CA GLY A 186 4.34 4.89 -0.94
C GLY A 186 5.33 5.03 0.21
N ASP A 187 5.76 6.26 0.50
CA ASP A 187 6.69 6.63 1.56
C ASP A 187 6.03 7.64 2.51
N ASP A 188 5.73 7.21 3.73
CA ASP A 188 4.95 8.00 4.69
C ASP A 188 5.62 9.33 5.05
N ALA A 189 6.96 9.35 5.17
CA ALA A 189 7.69 10.53 5.62
C ALA A 189 7.68 11.69 4.59
N THR A 190 7.60 11.37 3.29
CA THR A 190 7.56 12.36 2.21
C THR A 190 6.17 12.59 1.62
N ALA A 191 5.16 11.83 2.08
CA ALA A 191 3.81 11.84 1.51
C ALA A 191 3.14 13.21 1.53
N MET A 192 3.23 13.94 2.65
CA MET A 192 2.68 15.30 2.75
C MET A 192 3.22 16.21 1.65
N ALA A 193 4.54 16.23 1.47
CA ALA A 193 5.18 17.08 0.48
C ALA A 193 4.76 16.71 -0.95
N LEU A 194 4.68 15.42 -1.28
CA LEU A 194 4.20 14.97 -2.59
C LEU A 194 2.75 15.39 -2.84
N MET A 195 1.87 15.27 -1.83
CA MET A 195 0.47 15.70 -1.95
C MET A 195 0.34 17.21 -2.14
N LEU A 196 1.14 18.02 -1.44
CA LEU A 196 1.20 19.48 -1.64
C LEU A 196 1.69 19.86 -3.04
N CYS A 197 2.51 19.02 -3.68
CA CYS A 197 2.92 19.17 -5.08
C CYS A 197 1.87 18.67 -6.10
N GLY A 198 0.73 18.16 -5.66
CA GLY A 198 -0.34 17.67 -6.53
C GLY A 198 -0.54 16.16 -6.53
N GLY A 199 0.11 15.43 -5.63
CA GLY A 199 -0.14 13.99 -5.41
C GLY A 199 -1.58 13.71 -4.93
N HIS A 200 -2.05 12.49 -5.13
CA HIS A 200 -3.46 12.12 -4.97
C HIS A 200 -3.74 11.36 -3.67
N GLY A 201 -2.75 11.17 -2.83
CA GLY A 201 -2.88 10.48 -1.56
C GLY A 201 -1.63 9.69 -1.17
N ASN A 202 -1.77 8.87 -0.15
CA ASN A 202 -0.71 8.02 0.38
C ASN A 202 -1.19 6.59 0.60
N ILE A 203 -0.47 5.61 0.05
CA ILE A 203 -0.67 4.19 0.33
C ILE A 203 0.30 3.81 1.46
N SER A 204 -0.18 3.87 2.68
CA SER A 204 0.54 4.07 3.93
C SER A 204 0.74 2.80 4.75
N VAL A 205 1.87 2.70 5.43
CA VAL A 205 2.12 1.79 6.55
C VAL A 205 1.63 2.40 7.86
N THR A 206 1.94 3.68 8.10
CA THR A 206 1.55 4.40 9.32
C THR A 206 0.04 4.43 9.53
N ALA A 207 -0.75 4.45 8.45
CA ALA A 207 -2.20 4.39 8.53
C ALA A 207 -2.71 3.14 9.29
N ASN A 208 -1.96 2.04 9.37
CA ASN A 208 -2.35 0.87 10.16
C ASN A 208 -2.52 1.17 11.65
N VAL A 209 -1.73 2.10 12.21
CA VAL A 209 -1.73 2.42 13.65
C VAL A 209 -2.29 3.81 13.95
N ALA A 210 -2.35 4.69 12.97
CA ALA A 210 -2.86 6.07 13.12
C ALA A 210 -3.80 6.47 11.97
N PRO A 211 -4.89 5.70 11.70
CA PRO A 211 -5.73 5.91 10.52
C PRO A 211 -6.37 7.29 10.47
N ARG A 212 -6.95 7.78 11.59
CA ARG A 212 -7.58 9.11 11.66
C ARG A 212 -6.60 10.24 11.36
N ALA A 213 -5.41 10.16 11.94
CA ALA A 213 -4.39 11.18 11.74
C ALA A 213 -3.88 11.20 10.29
N MET A 214 -3.70 10.02 9.68
CA MET A 214 -3.31 9.91 8.27
C MET A 214 -4.41 10.39 7.31
N HIS A 215 -5.68 10.09 7.60
CA HIS A 215 -6.80 10.66 6.84
C HIS A 215 -6.79 12.20 6.90
N ASN A 216 -6.71 12.76 8.10
CA ASN A 216 -6.69 14.20 8.29
C ASN A 216 -5.48 14.87 7.62
N LEU A 217 -4.31 14.23 7.65
CA LEU A 217 -3.11 14.68 6.94
C LEU A 217 -3.35 14.74 5.42
N CYS A 218 -3.87 13.67 4.85
CA CYS A 218 -4.15 13.61 3.42
C CYS A 218 -5.17 14.67 2.99
N VAL A 219 -6.26 14.82 3.73
CA VAL A 219 -7.28 15.83 3.46
C VAL A 219 -6.66 17.24 3.53
N ALA A 220 -5.93 17.57 4.60
CA ALA A 220 -5.32 18.89 4.78
C ALA A 220 -4.32 19.22 3.66
N ALA A 221 -3.46 18.24 3.29
CA ALA A 221 -2.46 18.43 2.25
C ALA A 221 -3.10 18.61 0.86
N MET A 222 -4.07 17.78 0.49
CA MET A 222 -4.73 17.86 -0.82
C MET A 222 -5.63 19.09 -0.98
N GLU A 223 -6.17 19.64 0.12
CA GLU A 223 -6.94 20.88 0.14
C GLU A 223 -6.06 22.14 0.22
N GLY A 224 -4.73 21.97 0.32
CA GLY A 224 -3.80 23.10 0.43
C GLY A 224 -3.80 23.81 1.80
N ARG A 225 -4.33 23.16 2.85
CA ARG A 225 -4.28 23.65 4.23
C ARG A 225 -2.91 23.34 4.85
N ILE A 226 -1.90 24.09 4.37
CA ILE A 226 -0.47 23.82 4.61
C ILE A 226 -0.14 23.80 6.11
N ALA A 227 -0.63 24.79 6.87
CA ALA A 227 -0.35 24.87 8.30
C ALA A 227 -0.89 23.66 9.08
N ASP A 228 -2.12 23.21 8.76
CA ASP A 228 -2.73 22.04 9.37
C ASP A 228 -1.97 20.77 8.98
N ALA A 229 -1.63 20.63 7.69
CA ALA A 229 -0.86 19.48 7.21
C ALA A 229 0.50 19.36 7.90
N ILE A 230 1.23 20.49 8.04
CA ILE A 230 2.52 20.51 8.77
C ILE A 230 2.32 20.14 10.24
N ALA A 231 1.31 20.67 10.91
CA ALA A 231 1.06 20.39 12.32
C ALA A 231 0.76 18.90 12.57
N ILE A 232 -0.03 18.28 11.69
CA ILE A 232 -0.33 16.84 11.78
C ILE A 232 0.90 16.01 11.43
N ASN A 233 1.59 16.33 10.35
CA ASN A 233 2.79 15.60 9.89
C ASN A 233 3.89 15.59 10.95
N ASN A 234 4.15 16.74 11.60
CA ASN A 234 5.18 16.84 12.64
C ASN A 234 4.90 15.89 13.82
N LYS A 235 3.64 15.62 14.14
CA LYS A 235 3.26 14.61 15.15
C LYS A 235 3.46 13.19 14.66
N LEU A 236 3.32 12.94 13.36
CA LEU A 236 3.43 11.61 12.75
C LEU A 236 4.86 11.22 12.37
N ILE A 237 5.77 12.18 12.18
CA ILE A 237 7.16 11.91 11.75
C ILE A 237 7.88 10.88 12.65
N PRO A 238 7.80 10.94 13.99
CA PRO A 238 8.40 9.90 14.82
C PRO A 238 7.86 8.50 14.46
N LEU A 239 6.55 8.40 14.25
CA LEU A 239 5.89 7.13 13.90
C LEU A 239 6.30 6.65 12.51
N HIS A 240 6.31 7.53 11.50
CA HIS A 240 6.79 7.22 10.15
C HIS A 240 8.18 6.59 10.18
N ASN A 241 9.10 7.13 10.99
CA ASN A 241 10.46 6.62 11.09
C ASN A 241 10.53 5.31 11.88
N ARG A 242 9.80 5.18 13.00
CA ARG A 242 9.90 4.02 13.88
C ARG A 242 9.23 2.76 13.33
N LEU A 243 8.28 2.90 12.44
CA LEU A 243 7.66 1.76 11.75
C LEU A 243 8.55 1.13 10.65
N PHE A 244 9.74 1.68 10.43
CA PHE A 244 10.74 1.18 9.47
C PHE A 244 12.11 0.90 10.12
N THR A 245 12.18 0.78 11.45
CA THR A 245 13.42 0.40 12.18
C THR A 245 13.86 -1.03 11.88
N GLU A 246 12.93 -1.88 11.51
CA GLU A 246 13.14 -3.20 10.89
C GLU A 246 12.27 -3.31 9.63
N PRO A 247 12.47 -4.35 8.79
CA PRO A 247 11.68 -4.49 7.57
C PRO A 247 10.18 -4.51 7.83
N ASN A 248 9.43 -3.61 7.16
CA ASN A 248 7.97 -3.65 7.17
C ASN A 248 7.48 -5.02 6.62
N PRO A 249 6.51 -5.72 7.31
CA PRO A 249 5.57 -5.19 8.32
C PRO A 249 5.96 -5.49 9.79
N VAL A 250 7.19 -5.84 10.10
CA VAL A 250 7.58 -6.26 11.45
C VAL A 250 7.22 -5.22 12.53
N PRO A 251 7.68 -3.94 12.44
CA PRO A 251 7.35 -2.96 13.48
C PRO A 251 5.86 -2.62 13.55
N VAL A 252 5.17 -2.51 12.41
CA VAL A 252 3.74 -2.13 12.41
C VAL A 252 2.84 -3.24 12.96
N LYS A 253 3.14 -4.51 12.70
CA LYS A 253 2.41 -5.63 13.31
C LYS A 253 2.63 -5.70 14.81
N TRP A 254 3.88 -5.52 15.24
CA TRP A 254 4.19 -5.45 16.66
C TRP A 254 3.44 -4.28 17.35
N ALA A 255 3.44 -3.10 16.74
CA ALA A 255 2.72 -1.93 17.25
C ALA A 255 1.21 -2.20 17.39
N LEU A 256 0.58 -2.79 16.37
CA LEU A 256 -0.84 -3.17 16.44
C LEU A 256 -1.14 -4.19 17.53
N ALA A 257 -0.21 -5.13 17.78
CA ALA A 257 -0.33 -6.09 18.88
C ALA A 257 -0.26 -5.38 20.24
N GLN A 258 0.65 -4.41 20.42
CA GLN A 258 0.72 -3.60 21.64
C GLN A 258 -0.56 -2.74 21.83
N MET A 259 -1.16 -2.30 20.77
CA MET A 259 -2.47 -1.60 20.79
C MET A 259 -3.66 -2.55 21.07
N GLY A 260 -3.45 -3.87 21.17
CA GLY A 260 -4.49 -4.88 21.34
C GLY A 260 -5.43 -5.03 20.14
N ARG A 261 -4.97 -4.66 18.95
CA ARG A 261 -5.77 -4.73 17.71
C ARG A 261 -5.66 -6.07 17.01
N ILE A 262 -4.52 -6.74 17.11
CA ILE A 262 -4.24 -8.06 16.52
C ILE A 262 -3.39 -8.88 17.50
N GLU A 263 -3.25 -10.18 17.25
CA GLU A 263 -2.22 -11.00 17.88
C GLU A 263 -0.83 -10.74 17.27
N ALA A 264 0.23 -11.19 17.94
CA ALA A 264 1.62 -10.93 17.53
C ALA A 264 2.14 -11.88 16.44
N GLY A 265 1.26 -12.62 15.74
CA GLY A 265 1.63 -13.60 14.71
C GLY A 265 2.28 -12.95 13.49
N ILE A 266 3.35 -13.55 13.01
CA ILE A 266 4.07 -13.19 11.79
C ILE A 266 4.73 -14.44 11.22
N ARG A 267 4.86 -14.55 9.89
CA ARG A 267 5.44 -15.73 9.24
C ARG A 267 6.93 -15.55 8.91
N LEU A 268 7.69 -16.63 9.06
CA LEU A 268 9.05 -16.69 8.52
C LEU A 268 9.06 -16.41 7.00
N PRO A 269 10.10 -15.75 6.50
CA PRO A 269 11.39 -15.43 7.15
C PRO A 269 11.37 -14.20 8.07
N LEU A 270 10.24 -13.52 8.20
CA LEU A 270 10.10 -12.42 9.15
C LEU A 270 9.87 -12.96 10.56
N VAL A 271 10.37 -12.23 11.54
CA VAL A 271 10.26 -12.55 12.97
C VAL A 271 9.68 -11.35 13.73
N THR A 272 9.28 -11.56 14.98
CA THR A 272 8.81 -10.48 15.84
C THR A 272 9.86 -9.40 16.01
N LEU A 273 9.44 -8.13 16.15
CA LEU A 273 10.30 -6.97 16.34
C LEU A 273 11.33 -7.20 17.49
N GLY A 274 12.58 -6.89 17.21
CA GLY A 274 13.66 -6.97 18.19
C GLY A 274 13.43 -6.06 19.40
N SER A 275 13.68 -6.57 20.62
CA SER A 275 13.39 -5.85 21.86
C SER A 275 14.10 -4.50 21.99
N SER A 276 15.24 -4.31 21.33
CA SER A 276 15.95 -3.02 21.28
C SER A 276 15.16 -1.88 20.62
N HIS A 277 14.10 -2.19 19.89
CA HIS A 277 13.25 -1.21 19.20
C HIS A 277 11.92 -0.93 19.92
N HIS A 278 11.55 -1.73 20.94
CA HIS A 278 10.24 -1.67 21.59
C HIS A 278 9.94 -0.29 22.16
N ASP A 279 10.82 0.25 23.00
CA ASP A 279 10.60 1.56 23.66
C ASP A 279 10.47 2.69 22.65
N ALA A 280 11.26 2.64 21.58
CA ALA A 280 11.22 3.65 20.53
C ALA A 280 9.91 3.63 19.72
N VAL A 281 9.37 2.44 19.46
CA VAL A 281 8.07 2.30 18.79
C VAL A 281 6.94 2.70 19.72
N LEU A 282 6.93 2.27 20.99
CA LEU A 282 5.93 2.67 21.99
C LEU A 282 5.89 4.19 22.19
N SER A 283 7.06 4.82 22.31
CA SER A 283 7.16 6.28 22.46
C SER A 283 6.61 7.03 21.23
N ALA A 284 6.65 6.43 20.05
CA ALA A 284 6.10 7.05 18.83
C ALA A 284 4.58 6.85 18.69
N LEU A 285 3.99 5.87 19.41
CA LEU A 285 2.54 5.62 19.44
C LEU A 285 1.80 6.54 20.42
N SER A 286 2.51 7.13 21.41
CA SER A 286 1.96 8.05 22.41
C SER A 286 1.90 9.49 21.90
#